data_103957a3f6bdd2d427fb41aec349053a
#
_entry.id   103957a3f6bdd2d427fb41aec349053a
#
_cell.length_a   1.000
_cell.length_b   1.000
_cell.length_c   1.000
_cell.angle_alpha   90.00
_cell.angle_beta   90.00
_cell.angle_gamma   90.00
#
_symmetry.space_group_name_H-M   'P 1'
#
loop_
_entity.id
_entity.type
_entity.pdbx_description
1 polymer ?
#
loop_
_entity_poly.entity_id
_entity_poly.type
_entity_poly.pdbx_seq_one_letter_code
_entity_poly.pdbx_strand_id
1 'polypeptide(L)'
;MRDAIIEPGSLVLEGNTLSVGVRMPWYRALPLSSVCDLVLEIDGFAIDKASTKWLINGVNYREDELPPLYEQWWFVADTAFLSGTLSDEAVAALDPAADHEVHVGLGIYIPYIDAGAGTLLVHEGNRNTMKLEKKAA
;
A
#
# COMPACT_ATOMS: atom_id res chain seq x y z
N MET A 1 -6.90 12.51 10.42
CA MET A 1 -6.67 11.51 9.37
C MET A 1 -6.52 12.18 8.02
N ARG A 2 -5.79 11.58 7.11
CA ARG A 2 -5.65 12.07 5.75
C ARG A 2 -6.83 11.59 4.91
N ASP A 3 -7.34 12.47 4.04
CA ASP A 3 -8.39 12.10 3.09
C ASP A 3 -7.84 11.29 1.91
N ALA A 4 -6.55 11.48 1.60
CA ALA A 4 -5.88 10.78 0.51
C ALA A 4 -4.60 10.10 1.02
N ILE A 5 -4.53 8.79 0.88
CA ILE A 5 -3.37 8.00 1.30
C ILE A 5 -2.43 7.64 0.15
N ILE A 6 -2.86 7.85 -1.10
CA ILE A 6 -2.05 7.55 -2.27
C ILE A 6 -1.16 8.75 -2.59
N GLU A 7 0.16 8.53 -2.67
CA GLU A 7 1.12 9.57 -3.04
C GLU A 7 1.00 9.88 -4.53
N PRO A 8 0.69 11.13 -4.93
CA PRO A 8 0.61 11.48 -6.36
C PRO A 8 1.93 11.23 -7.08
N GLY A 9 1.84 10.74 -8.33
CA GLY A 9 3.01 10.53 -9.17
C GLY A 9 3.89 9.35 -8.78
N SER A 10 3.43 8.48 -7.87
CA SER A 10 4.23 7.37 -7.35
C SER A 10 3.94 6.02 -7.99
N LEU A 11 3.02 5.96 -8.95
CA LEU A 11 2.59 4.69 -9.55
C LEU A 11 3.61 4.22 -10.59
N VAL A 12 4.23 3.07 -10.34
CA VAL A 12 5.27 2.49 -11.19
C VAL A 12 4.98 1.02 -11.46
N LEU A 13 5.13 0.63 -12.71
CA LEU A 13 5.14 -0.78 -13.12
C LEU A 13 6.52 -1.11 -13.67
N GLU A 14 7.24 -2.00 -12.99
CA GLU A 14 8.55 -2.49 -13.43
C GLU A 14 8.45 -3.99 -13.70
N GLY A 15 8.51 -4.36 -14.97
CA GLY A 15 8.18 -5.74 -15.36
C GLY A 15 6.73 -6.05 -15.00
N ASN A 16 6.52 -7.03 -14.14
CA ASN A 16 5.19 -7.40 -13.62
C ASN A 16 4.94 -6.85 -12.20
N THR A 17 5.86 -6.08 -11.64
CA THR A 17 5.72 -5.54 -10.28
C THR A 17 5.13 -4.14 -10.32
N LEU A 18 3.93 -4.00 -9.76
CA LEU A 18 3.26 -2.72 -9.57
C LEU A 18 3.61 -2.17 -8.19
N SER A 19 3.96 -0.89 -8.09
CA SER A 19 4.19 -0.23 -6.81
C SER A 19 3.57 1.16 -6.77
N VAL A 20 3.21 1.60 -5.58
CA VAL A 20 2.63 2.91 -5.33
C VAL A 20 3.02 3.40 -3.95
N GLY A 21 3.24 4.70 -3.80
CA GLY A 21 3.52 5.31 -2.51
C GLY A 21 2.25 5.47 -1.68
N VAL A 22 2.35 5.13 -0.39
CA VAL A 22 1.24 5.20 0.57
C VAL A 22 1.63 6.10 1.72
N ARG A 23 0.81 7.11 1.99
CA ARG A 23 0.97 8.04 3.10
C ARG A 23 0.29 7.47 4.35
N MET A 24 0.84 7.82 5.52
CA MET A 24 0.23 7.45 6.80
C MET A 24 -1.21 7.97 6.88
N PRO A 25 -2.21 7.09 7.05
CA PRO A 25 -3.62 7.51 7.13
C PRO A 25 -4.03 7.98 8.53
N TRP A 26 -3.14 7.96 9.49
CA TRP A 26 -3.40 8.33 10.88
C TRP A 26 -2.62 9.61 11.24
N TYR A 27 -3.02 10.29 12.30
CA TYR A 27 -2.43 11.58 12.68
C TYR A 27 -1.13 11.46 13.48
N ARG A 28 -0.71 10.25 13.82
CA ARG A 28 0.55 10.01 14.55
C ARG A 28 1.18 8.70 14.09
N ALA A 29 2.48 8.55 14.38
CA ALA A 29 3.23 7.36 14.03
C ALA A 29 2.65 6.10 14.67
N LEU A 30 2.75 4.98 13.94
CA LEU A 30 2.29 3.68 14.40
C LEU A 30 3.38 2.64 14.15
N PRO A 31 3.47 1.59 14.98
CA PRO A 31 4.39 0.49 14.70
C PRO A 31 3.95 -0.28 13.45
N LEU A 32 4.90 -0.91 12.76
CA LEU A 32 4.59 -1.71 11.56
C LEU A 32 3.69 -2.90 11.87
N SER A 33 3.73 -3.40 13.11
CA SER A 33 2.82 -4.45 13.57
C SER A 33 1.34 -4.05 13.50
N SER A 34 1.05 -2.75 13.41
CA SER A 34 -0.31 -2.23 13.27
C SER A 34 -0.85 -2.31 11.85
N VAL A 35 0.00 -2.50 10.85
CA VAL A 35 -0.39 -2.50 9.43
C VAL A 35 -0.85 -3.89 9.01
N CYS A 36 -2.01 -3.97 8.38
CA CYS A 36 -2.58 -5.24 7.91
C CYS A 36 -3.50 -5.03 6.72
N ASP A 37 -4.02 -6.11 6.17
CA ASP A 37 -5.05 -6.11 5.13
C ASP A 37 -4.71 -5.22 3.93
N LEU A 38 -3.47 -5.35 3.42
CA LEU A 38 -2.99 -4.55 2.30
C LEU A 38 -3.69 -4.93 0.99
N VAL A 39 -4.20 -3.91 0.28
CA VAL A 39 -4.88 -4.06 -1.01
C VAL A 39 -4.27 -3.10 -2.01
N LEU A 40 -3.96 -3.59 -3.21
CA LEU A 40 -3.54 -2.77 -4.34
C LEU A 40 -4.18 -3.31 -5.61
N GLU A 41 -4.92 -2.45 -6.30
CA GLU A 41 -5.56 -2.77 -7.56
C GLU A 41 -5.34 -1.64 -8.56
N ILE A 42 -5.27 -1.97 -9.83
CA ILE A 42 -5.21 -1.00 -10.93
C ILE A 42 -6.20 -1.42 -12.02
N ASP A 43 -7.13 -0.53 -12.38
CA ASP A 43 -8.17 -0.78 -13.40
C ASP A 43 -8.93 -2.10 -13.16
N GLY A 44 -9.15 -2.46 -11.89
CA GLY A 44 -9.82 -3.71 -11.53
C GLY A 44 -8.91 -4.94 -11.45
N PHE A 45 -7.64 -4.81 -11.81
CA PHE A 45 -6.67 -5.90 -11.66
C PHE A 45 -6.01 -5.83 -10.28
N ALA A 46 -6.18 -6.87 -9.47
CA ALA A 46 -5.52 -6.96 -8.16
C ALA A 46 -4.13 -7.57 -8.29
N ILE A 47 -3.20 -7.12 -7.43
CA ILE A 47 -1.91 -7.80 -7.31
C ILE A 47 -2.10 -9.18 -6.69
N ASP A 48 -1.15 -10.10 -6.97
CA ASP A 48 -1.10 -11.39 -6.30
C ASP A 48 -0.85 -11.18 -4.81
N LYS A 49 -1.78 -11.62 -3.98
CA LYS A 49 -1.74 -11.42 -2.53
C LYS A 49 -0.46 -11.98 -1.91
N ALA A 50 0.01 -13.13 -2.39
CA ALA A 50 1.24 -13.76 -1.89
C ALA A 50 2.51 -12.97 -2.22
N SER A 51 2.45 -12.07 -3.23
CA SER A 51 3.57 -11.25 -3.64
C SER A 51 3.60 -9.87 -2.97
N THR A 52 2.62 -9.56 -2.13
CA THR A 52 2.47 -8.24 -1.50
C THR A 52 3.70 -7.88 -0.67
N LYS A 53 4.28 -6.70 -0.94
CA LYS A 53 5.45 -6.17 -0.25
C LYS A 53 5.15 -4.79 0.30
N TRP A 54 5.80 -4.46 1.40
CA TRP A 54 5.72 -3.16 2.06
C TRP A 54 7.14 -2.64 2.27
N LEU A 55 7.51 -1.61 1.50
CA LEU A 55 8.83 -0.98 1.58
C LEU A 55 8.74 0.26 2.45
N ILE A 56 9.48 0.30 3.53
CA ILE A 56 9.58 1.47 4.40
C ILE A 56 10.96 1.53 5.03
N ASN A 57 11.51 2.75 5.16
CA ASN A 57 12.83 2.99 5.75
C ASN A 57 13.93 2.16 5.06
N GLY A 58 13.80 1.93 3.75
CA GLY A 58 14.76 1.17 2.96
C GLY A 58 14.69 -0.34 3.13
N VAL A 59 13.74 -0.86 3.90
CA VAL A 59 13.56 -2.30 4.11
C VAL A 59 12.25 -2.77 3.48
N ASN A 60 12.34 -3.86 2.71
CA ASN A 60 11.22 -4.43 1.99
C ASN A 60 10.68 -5.64 2.75
N TYR A 61 9.49 -5.50 3.34
CA TYR A 61 8.85 -6.55 4.13
C TYR A 61 7.77 -7.25 3.31
N ARG A 62 7.60 -8.57 3.52
CA ARG A 62 6.38 -9.26 3.11
C ARG A 62 5.25 -8.90 4.08
N GLU A 63 4.00 -8.98 3.62
CA GLU A 63 2.86 -8.67 4.49
C GLU A 63 2.83 -9.53 5.75
N ASP A 64 3.20 -10.81 5.64
CA ASP A 64 3.22 -11.74 6.78
C ASP A 64 4.37 -11.49 7.76
N GLU A 65 5.33 -10.64 7.41
CA GLU A 65 6.42 -10.24 8.30
C GLU A 65 6.06 -9.05 9.21
N LEU A 66 4.96 -8.34 8.91
CA LEU A 66 4.60 -7.13 9.64
C LEU A 66 4.11 -7.36 11.08
N PRO A 67 3.31 -8.42 11.39
CA PRO A 67 2.72 -8.56 12.72
C PRO A 67 3.71 -8.52 13.90
N PRO A 68 4.91 -9.11 13.83
CA PRO A 68 5.85 -9.05 14.96
C PRO A 68 6.67 -7.76 15.06
N LEU A 69 6.50 -6.82 14.13
CA LEU A 69 7.35 -5.62 14.04
C LEU A 69 6.82 -4.48 14.90
N TYR A 70 6.71 -4.68 16.20
CA TYR A 70 6.23 -3.67 17.11
C TYR A 70 7.30 -2.63 17.53
N GLU A 71 8.56 -2.85 17.20
CA GLU A 71 9.67 -1.92 17.44
C GLU A 71 10.10 -1.14 16.21
N GLN A 72 9.52 -1.43 15.04
CA GLN A 72 9.74 -0.70 13.79
C GLN A 72 8.55 0.22 13.54
N TRP A 73 8.81 1.47 13.21
CA TRP A 73 7.77 2.49 13.16
C TRP A 73 7.58 3.07 11.76
N TRP A 74 6.33 3.35 11.45
CA TRP A 74 5.95 4.15 10.30
C TRP A 74 5.60 5.56 10.79
N PHE A 75 6.45 6.53 10.47
CA PHE A 75 6.26 7.92 10.90
C PHE A 75 5.33 8.66 9.93
N VAL A 76 4.65 9.69 10.45
CA VAL A 76 3.62 10.43 9.70
C VAL A 76 4.17 11.03 8.40
N ALA A 77 5.43 11.49 8.40
CA ALA A 77 6.05 12.10 7.22
C ALA A 77 6.63 11.10 6.23
N ASP A 78 6.68 9.81 6.58
CA ASP A 78 7.31 8.79 5.74
C ASP A 78 6.30 8.24 4.74
N THR A 79 6.71 8.13 3.48
CA THR A 79 5.95 7.43 2.45
C THR A 79 6.41 5.98 2.40
N ALA A 80 5.48 5.05 2.60
CA ALA A 80 5.74 3.64 2.38
C ALA A 80 5.40 3.28 0.93
N PHE A 81 5.96 2.20 0.41
CA PHE A 81 5.66 1.72 -0.95
C PHE A 81 5.04 0.33 -0.87
N LEU A 82 3.81 0.25 -1.33
CA LEU A 82 3.06 -1.00 -1.46
C LEU A 82 3.29 -1.55 -2.85
N SER A 83 3.67 -2.81 -2.95
CA SER A 83 3.93 -3.44 -4.24
C SER A 83 3.45 -4.87 -4.29
N GLY A 84 3.32 -5.37 -5.50
CA GLY A 84 2.98 -6.76 -5.75
C GLY A 84 3.02 -7.07 -7.24
N THR A 85 2.86 -8.34 -7.56
CA THR A 85 2.96 -8.84 -8.92
C THR A 85 1.58 -8.85 -9.59
N LEU A 86 1.52 -8.34 -10.83
CA LEU A 86 0.35 -8.45 -11.70
C LEU A 86 0.53 -9.62 -12.67
N SER A 87 -0.60 -10.14 -13.17
CA SER A 87 -0.60 -11.13 -14.23
C SER A 87 -0.09 -10.52 -15.56
N ASP A 88 0.41 -11.35 -16.46
CA ASP A 88 0.82 -10.91 -17.79
C ASP A 88 -0.32 -10.27 -18.55
N GLU A 89 -1.55 -10.77 -18.38
CA GLU A 89 -2.75 -10.20 -18.98
C GLU A 89 -2.99 -8.76 -18.48
N ALA A 90 -2.88 -8.54 -17.18
CA ALA A 90 -3.04 -7.21 -16.60
C ALA A 90 -1.97 -6.26 -17.12
N VAL A 91 -0.71 -6.68 -17.14
CA VAL A 91 0.40 -5.86 -17.63
C VAL A 91 0.19 -5.47 -19.08
N ALA A 92 -0.26 -6.40 -19.92
CA ALA A 92 -0.50 -6.13 -21.35
C ALA A 92 -1.66 -5.13 -21.57
N ALA A 93 -2.62 -5.08 -20.65
CA ALA A 93 -3.77 -4.18 -20.73
C ALA A 93 -3.45 -2.75 -20.26
N LEU A 94 -2.30 -2.52 -19.63
CA LEU A 94 -1.96 -1.21 -19.07
C LEU A 94 -1.16 -0.36 -20.05
N ASP A 95 -1.80 0.71 -20.55
CA ASP A 95 -1.17 1.68 -21.45
C ASP A 95 -0.54 2.81 -20.62
N PRO A 96 0.78 3.04 -20.71
CA PRO A 96 1.43 4.11 -19.96
C PRO A 96 0.99 5.52 -20.39
N ALA A 97 0.38 5.65 -21.56
CA ALA A 97 -0.14 6.94 -22.02
C ALA A 97 -1.53 7.27 -21.46
N ALA A 98 -2.23 6.30 -20.88
CA ALA A 98 -3.57 6.46 -20.34
C ALA A 98 -3.55 6.78 -18.85
N ASP A 99 -4.67 7.30 -18.35
CA ASP A 99 -4.92 7.41 -16.91
C ASP A 99 -5.46 6.08 -16.39
N HIS A 100 -5.07 5.72 -15.16
CA HIS A 100 -5.48 4.48 -14.54
C HIS A 100 -6.14 4.74 -13.19
N GLU A 101 -7.18 3.98 -12.88
CA GLU A 101 -7.79 4.00 -11.55
C GLU A 101 -7.02 3.07 -10.63
N VAL A 102 -6.46 3.63 -9.56
CA VAL A 102 -5.69 2.89 -8.56
C VAL A 102 -6.49 2.85 -7.27
N HIS A 103 -6.62 1.66 -6.70
CA HIS A 103 -7.25 1.44 -5.41
C HIS A 103 -6.21 0.90 -4.43
N VAL A 104 -6.03 1.61 -3.32
CA VAL A 104 -5.18 1.20 -2.20
C VAL A 104 -6.05 1.07 -0.96
N GLY A 105 -5.92 -0.04 -0.27
CA GLY A 105 -6.57 -0.25 1.02
C GLY A 105 -5.59 -0.81 2.03
N LEU A 106 -5.80 -0.48 3.29
CA LEU A 106 -5.06 -1.08 4.40
C LEU A 106 -5.89 -1.01 5.67
N GLY A 107 -5.59 -1.93 6.60
CA GLY A 107 -6.08 -1.86 7.95
C GLY A 107 -4.97 -1.38 8.88
N ILE A 108 -5.32 -0.62 9.90
CA ILE A 108 -4.40 -0.23 10.96
C ILE A 108 -5.02 -0.50 12.32
N TYR A 109 -4.27 -1.20 13.17
CA TYR A 109 -4.61 -1.33 14.58
C TYR A 109 -4.10 -0.11 15.33
N ILE A 110 -4.97 0.49 16.15
CA ILE A 110 -4.61 1.65 16.96
C ILE A 110 -4.31 1.12 18.37
N PRO A 111 -3.04 0.92 18.72
CA PRO A 111 -2.68 0.16 19.92
C PRO A 111 -3.02 0.86 21.24
N TYR A 112 -3.28 2.16 21.21
CA TYR A 112 -3.63 2.93 22.42
C TYR A 112 -5.13 3.18 22.55
N ILE A 113 -5.96 2.63 21.66
CA ILE A 113 -7.43 2.75 21.72
C ILE A 113 -8.04 1.37 21.90
N ASP A 114 -8.77 1.19 23.00
CA ASP A 114 -9.54 -0.02 23.26
C ASP A 114 -10.94 0.17 22.69
N ALA A 115 -11.36 -0.73 21.81
CA ALA A 115 -12.68 -0.71 21.20
C ALA A 115 -13.69 -1.60 21.94
N GLY A 116 -13.39 -2.00 23.18
CA GLY A 116 -14.27 -2.84 24.00
C GLY A 116 -14.02 -4.33 23.83
N ALA A 117 -13.86 -4.81 22.62
CA ALA A 117 -13.55 -6.21 22.31
C ALA A 117 -12.08 -6.42 21.91
N GLY A 118 -11.21 -5.43 22.17
CA GLY A 118 -9.79 -5.45 21.85
C GLY A 118 -9.36 -4.13 21.23
N THR A 119 -8.19 -4.13 20.61
CA THR A 119 -7.61 -2.96 19.96
C THR A 119 -8.46 -2.51 18.78
N LEU A 120 -8.67 -1.21 18.64
CA LEU A 120 -9.40 -0.62 17.51
C LEU A 120 -8.69 -0.95 16.19
N LEU A 121 -9.43 -1.51 15.25
CA LEU A 121 -8.97 -1.73 13.88
C LEU A 121 -9.72 -0.77 12.95
N VAL A 122 -8.96 0.05 12.22
CA VAL A 122 -9.51 1.01 11.27
C VAL A 122 -9.10 0.57 9.86
N HIS A 123 -10.06 0.49 8.95
CA HIS A 123 -9.78 0.25 7.53
C HIS A 123 -9.86 1.56 6.76
N GLU A 124 -8.80 1.86 6.01
CA GLU A 124 -8.73 3.02 5.13
C GLU A 124 -8.59 2.55 3.69
N GLY A 125 -9.26 3.22 2.79
CA GLY A 125 -9.18 2.92 1.36
C GLY A 125 -9.26 4.20 0.55
N ASN A 126 -8.62 4.20 -0.60
CA ASN A 126 -8.57 5.35 -1.47
C ASN A 126 -8.53 4.91 -2.92
N ARG A 127 -9.22 5.66 -3.78
CA ARG A 127 -9.19 5.45 -5.23
C ARG A 127 -8.75 6.76 -5.87
N ASN A 128 -7.74 6.70 -6.73
CA ASN A 128 -7.25 7.85 -7.47
C ASN A 128 -7.03 7.50 -8.93
N THR A 129 -7.21 8.50 -9.79
CA THR A 129 -6.83 8.40 -11.20
C THR A 129 -5.41 8.93 -11.35
N MET A 130 -4.52 8.12 -11.90
CA MET A 130 -3.09 8.41 -11.97
C MET A 130 -2.49 7.98 -13.30
N LYS A 131 -1.40 8.65 -13.68
CA LYS A 131 -0.52 8.18 -14.75
C LYS A 131 0.36 7.05 -14.24
N LEU A 132 0.68 6.12 -15.13
CA LEU A 132 1.56 4.99 -14.84
C LEU A 132 2.93 5.24 -15.45
N GLU A 133 3.99 5.11 -14.65
CA GLU A 133 5.35 5.04 -15.16
C GLU A 133 5.70 3.58 -15.39
N LYS A 134 5.99 3.21 -16.64
CA LYS A 134 6.29 1.83 -17.00
C LYS A 134 7.78 1.70 -17.27
N LYS A 135 8.46 0.83 -16.52
CA LYS A 135 9.89 0.59 -16.61
C LYS A 135 10.17 -0.83 -17.06
N ALA A 136 11.30 -1.04 -17.75
CA ALA A 136 11.81 -2.37 -18.02
C ALA A 136 12.29 -3.03 -16.72
N ALA A 137 12.03 -4.31 -16.59
CA ALA A 137 12.48 -5.07 -15.43
C ALA A 137 14.00 -5.28 -15.45
#